data_de41c74b81391837be46cd86ab7a9d61
#
_entry.id   de41c74b81391837be46cd86ab7a9d61
#
_cell.length_a   1.000
_cell.length_b   1.000
_cell.length_c   1.000
_cell.angle_alpha   90.00
_cell.angle_beta   90.00
_cell.angle_gamma   90.00
#
_symmetry.space_group_name_H-M   'P 1'
#
loop_
_entity.id
_entity.type
_entity.pdbx_description
1 polymer ?
#
loop_
_entity_poly.entity_id
_entity_poly.type
_entity_poly.pdbx_seq_one_letter_code
_entity_poly.pdbx_strand_id
1 'polypeptide(L)'
;MTLSERTRATKERFLAQTNVETVELIGSGLEDLAASHPAGRALGPGTQAPDFERSDVRGDSVRLSRWLESGPVVLSFYRGGWCPFCSLELRAWAEQAGALHAAGAALIAISPEAADQAAASETGWDPPFAVLTDADHGVAEAY
;
A
#
# COMPACT_ATOMS: atom_id res chain seq x y z
N MET A 1 3.66 19.38 -8.64
CA MET A 1 3.83 18.14 -9.44
C MET A 1 2.86 17.11 -8.92
N THR A 2 1.99 16.60 -9.78
CA THR A 2 0.96 15.61 -9.44
C THR A 2 1.58 14.23 -9.13
N LEU A 3 0.84 13.32 -8.47
CA LEU A 3 1.31 11.94 -8.25
C LEU A 3 1.64 11.25 -9.58
N SER A 4 0.82 11.41 -10.61
CA SER A 4 1.06 10.84 -11.95
C SER A 4 2.37 11.34 -12.57
N GLU A 5 2.69 12.62 -12.44
CA GLU A 5 3.96 13.18 -12.93
C GLU A 5 5.16 12.61 -12.15
N ARG A 6 5.05 12.50 -10.83
CA ARG A 6 6.09 11.90 -9.97
C ARG A 6 6.31 10.43 -10.32
N THR A 7 5.24 9.67 -10.52
CA THR A 7 5.28 8.25 -10.91
C THR A 7 5.96 8.06 -12.26
N ARG A 8 5.59 8.89 -13.26
CA ARG A 8 6.21 8.85 -14.59
C ARG A 8 7.71 9.15 -14.52
N ALA A 9 8.11 10.21 -13.84
CA ALA A 9 9.52 10.58 -13.69
C ALA A 9 10.32 9.48 -12.98
N THR A 10 9.72 8.79 -12.00
CA THR A 10 10.35 7.65 -11.31
C THR A 10 10.52 6.45 -12.23
N LYS A 11 9.51 6.14 -13.06
CA LYS A 11 9.58 5.09 -14.08
C LYS A 11 10.68 5.39 -15.11
N GLU A 12 10.74 6.59 -15.64
CA GLU A 12 11.76 7.01 -16.61
C GLU A 12 13.18 6.87 -16.03
N ARG A 13 13.39 7.30 -14.78
CA ARG A 13 14.67 7.16 -14.08
C ARG A 13 15.04 5.70 -13.86
N PHE A 14 14.10 4.88 -13.44
CA PHE A 14 14.30 3.44 -13.26
C PHE A 14 14.74 2.78 -14.56
N LEU A 15 14.02 3.04 -15.66
CA LEU A 15 14.35 2.48 -16.98
C LEU A 15 15.73 2.93 -17.48
N ALA A 16 16.11 4.18 -17.21
CA ALA A 16 17.42 4.72 -17.61
C ALA A 16 18.59 4.11 -16.81
N GLN A 17 18.35 3.57 -15.63
CA GLN A 17 19.37 3.03 -14.73
C GLN A 17 19.39 1.49 -14.70
N THR A 18 18.43 0.84 -15.33
CA THR A 18 18.24 -0.62 -15.28
C THR A 18 18.70 -1.24 -16.62
N ASN A 19 19.39 -2.36 -16.57
CA ASN A 19 19.77 -3.08 -17.78
C ASN A 19 18.55 -3.67 -18.51
N VAL A 20 18.69 -3.90 -19.82
CA VAL A 20 17.60 -4.35 -20.70
C VAL A 20 17.01 -5.69 -20.23
N GLU A 21 17.84 -6.64 -19.82
CA GLU A 21 17.41 -7.96 -19.37
C GLU A 21 16.48 -7.87 -18.15
N THR A 22 16.82 -7.02 -17.18
CA THR A 22 15.96 -6.79 -16.01
C THR A 22 14.65 -6.10 -16.39
N VAL A 23 14.67 -5.16 -17.33
CA VAL A 23 13.45 -4.49 -17.82
C VAL A 23 12.52 -5.49 -18.52
N GLU A 24 13.07 -6.36 -19.36
CA GLU A 24 12.32 -7.42 -20.04
C GLU A 24 11.71 -8.42 -19.04
N LEU A 25 12.49 -8.85 -18.04
CA LEU A 25 12.00 -9.76 -17.00
C LEU A 25 10.83 -9.15 -16.20
N ILE A 26 10.95 -7.88 -15.80
CA ILE A 26 9.86 -7.18 -15.12
C ILE A 26 8.65 -7.03 -16.04
N GLY A 27 8.86 -6.70 -17.31
CA GLY A 27 7.80 -6.58 -18.32
C GLY A 27 7.01 -7.88 -18.45
N SER A 28 7.69 -9.01 -18.65
CA SER A 28 7.09 -10.34 -18.71
C SER A 28 6.30 -10.67 -17.44
N GLY A 29 6.86 -10.42 -16.26
CA GLY A 29 6.15 -10.67 -15.00
C GLY A 29 4.89 -9.82 -14.84
N LEU A 30 4.89 -8.60 -15.35
CA LEU A 30 3.68 -7.74 -15.34
C LEU A 30 2.62 -8.23 -16.34
N GLU A 31 3.03 -8.76 -17.51
CA GLU A 31 2.13 -9.36 -18.48
C GLU A 31 1.48 -10.64 -17.92
N ASP A 32 2.26 -11.50 -17.27
CA ASP A 32 1.76 -12.72 -16.60
C ASP A 32 0.76 -12.37 -15.49
N LEU A 33 1.08 -11.35 -14.69
CA LEU A 33 0.19 -10.84 -13.64
C LEU A 33 -1.12 -10.32 -14.24
N ALA A 34 -1.06 -9.52 -15.30
CA ALA A 34 -2.24 -9.01 -15.99
C ALA A 34 -3.11 -10.14 -16.56
N ALA A 35 -2.48 -11.16 -17.13
CA ALA A 35 -3.18 -12.35 -17.67
C ALA A 35 -3.87 -13.18 -16.58
N SER A 36 -3.36 -13.17 -15.34
CA SER A 36 -3.98 -13.86 -14.21
C SER A 36 -5.27 -13.21 -13.68
N HIS A 37 -5.62 -12.01 -14.16
CA HIS A 37 -6.82 -11.24 -13.80
C HIS A 37 -7.02 -11.08 -12.28
N PRO A 38 -6.03 -10.63 -11.52
CA PRO A 38 -6.13 -10.55 -10.06
C PRO A 38 -7.29 -9.64 -9.60
N ALA A 39 -7.55 -8.55 -10.33
CA ALA A 39 -8.65 -7.63 -10.03
C ALA A 39 -10.04 -8.26 -10.15
N GLY A 40 -10.20 -9.34 -10.92
CA GLY A 40 -11.47 -10.08 -11.03
C GLY A 40 -11.82 -10.91 -9.80
N ARG A 41 -10.87 -11.07 -8.87
CA ARG A 41 -11.07 -11.80 -7.60
C ARG A 41 -11.25 -10.84 -6.42
N ALA A 42 -10.92 -9.57 -6.59
CA ALA A 42 -11.06 -8.56 -5.54
C ALA A 42 -12.53 -8.31 -5.21
N LEU A 43 -12.78 -7.92 -3.98
CA LEU A 43 -14.11 -7.54 -3.52
C LEU A 43 -14.63 -6.33 -4.30
N GLY A 44 -15.84 -6.45 -4.83
CA GLY A 44 -16.50 -5.36 -5.55
C GLY A 44 -17.28 -4.41 -4.63
N PRO A 45 -17.71 -3.26 -5.16
CA PRO A 45 -18.56 -2.33 -4.45
C PRO A 45 -19.84 -2.99 -3.94
N GLY A 46 -20.24 -2.68 -2.71
CA GLY A 46 -21.41 -3.26 -2.05
C GLY A 46 -21.15 -4.59 -1.34
N THR A 47 -19.96 -5.16 -1.47
CA THR A 47 -19.56 -6.34 -0.71
C THR A 47 -19.15 -5.92 0.71
N GLN A 48 -19.57 -6.70 1.71
CA GLN A 48 -19.13 -6.48 3.08
C GLN A 48 -17.64 -6.80 3.20
N ALA A 49 -16.87 -5.81 3.63
CA ALA A 49 -15.44 -5.97 3.87
C ALA A 49 -15.19 -6.95 5.03
N PRO A 50 -14.31 -7.95 4.89
CA PRO A 50 -13.90 -8.81 5.99
C PRO A 50 -13.26 -7.99 7.12
N ASP A 51 -13.62 -8.28 8.37
CA ASP A 51 -12.90 -7.71 9.52
C ASP A 51 -11.55 -8.39 9.69
N PHE A 52 -10.56 -7.65 10.12
CA PHE A 52 -9.25 -8.18 10.43
C PHE A 52 -8.65 -7.51 11.65
N GLU A 53 -7.67 -8.17 12.24
CA GLU A 53 -6.81 -7.61 13.27
C GLU A 53 -5.36 -7.92 12.91
N ARG A 54 -4.51 -6.89 12.85
CA ARG A 54 -3.08 -6.98 12.57
C ARG A 54 -2.30 -6.02 13.47
N SER A 55 -1.03 -6.33 13.69
CA SER A 55 -0.14 -5.39 14.36
C SER A 55 0.33 -4.31 13.40
N ASP A 56 0.44 -3.10 13.88
CA ASP A 56 1.17 -2.06 13.19
C ASP A 56 2.69 -2.24 13.38
N VAL A 57 3.46 -1.44 12.66
CA VAL A 57 4.93 -1.47 12.72
C VAL A 57 5.50 -1.06 14.09
N ARG A 58 4.69 -0.50 14.99
CA ARG A 58 5.05 -0.13 16.37
C ARG A 58 4.69 -1.21 17.39
N GLY A 59 3.97 -2.26 16.93
CA GLY A 59 3.50 -3.38 17.73
C GLY A 59 2.10 -3.19 18.31
N ASP A 60 1.41 -2.10 17.99
CA ASP A 60 0.03 -1.87 18.43
C ASP A 60 -0.95 -2.71 17.62
N SER A 61 -1.98 -3.26 18.28
CA SER A 61 -3.03 -4.01 17.60
C SER A 61 -4.04 -3.06 16.95
N VAL A 62 -4.27 -3.25 15.64
CA VAL A 62 -5.24 -2.51 14.82
C VAL A 62 -6.29 -3.46 14.31
N ARG A 63 -7.56 -3.20 14.69
CA ARG A 63 -8.72 -3.93 14.20
C ARG A 63 -9.58 -3.02 13.33
N LEU A 64 -9.92 -3.45 12.12
CA LEU A 64 -10.69 -2.65 11.15
C LEU A 64 -12.04 -2.20 11.71
N SER A 65 -12.81 -3.12 12.33
CA SER A 65 -14.13 -2.79 12.87
C SER A 65 -14.10 -1.66 13.91
N ARG A 66 -13.02 -1.55 14.69
CA ARG A 66 -12.85 -0.44 15.65
C ARG A 66 -12.64 0.91 14.94
N TRP A 67 -11.90 0.93 13.86
CA TRP A 67 -11.67 2.15 13.10
C TRP A 67 -12.94 2.61 12.37
N LEU A 68 -13.74 1.65 11.89
CA LEU A 68 -15.02 1.92 11.24
C LEU A 68 -16.08 2.55 12.18
N GLU A 69 -15.94 2.38 13.51
CA GLU A 69 -16.81 3.07 14.48
C GLU A 69 -16.64 4.61 14.42
N SER A 70 -15.49 5.09 13.96
CA SER A 70 -15.18 6.52 13.88
C SER A 70 -15.43 7.12 12.50
N GLY A 71 -15.63 6.32 11.47
CA GLY A 71 -15.86 6.77 10.10
C GLY A 71 -15.35 5.85 9.03
N PRO A 72 -15.41 6.27 7.76
CA PRO A 72 -14.89 5.49 6.64
C PRO A 72 -13.38 5.24 6.75
N VAL A 73 -12.95 4.08 6.27
CA VAL A 73 -11.53 3.70 6.24
C VAL A 73 -11.11 3.42 4.80
N VAL A 74 -10.02 4.04 4.37
CA VAL A 74 -9.32 3.70 3.14
C VAL A 74 -8.27 2.65 3.46
N LEU A 75 -8.28 1.51 2.79
CA LEU A 75 -7.23 0.50 2.86
C LEU A 75 -6.33 0.65 1.63
N SER A 76 -5.03 0.86 1.83
CA SER A 76 -4.03 0.92 0.77
C SER A 76 -3.07 -0.26 0.91
N PHE A 77 -3.21 -1.25 0.02
CA PHE A 77 -2.29 -2.39 -0.06
C PHE A 77 -1.07 -2.00 -0.88
N TYR A 78 0.13 -2.16 -0.32
CA TYR A 78 1.38 -1.82 -0.98
C TYR A 78 2.42 -2.95 -0.85
N ARG A 79 3.39 -2.95 -1.74
CA ARG A 79 4.35 -4.06 -1.87
C ARG A 79 5.44 -4.06 -0.80
N GLY A 80 5.73 -2.90 -0.25
CA GLY A 80 6.78 -2.69 0.74
C GLY A 80 7.51 -1.35 0.54
N GLY A 81 8.24 -0.91 1.55
CA GLY A 81 8.98 0.35 1.55
C GLY A 81 10.13 0.39 0.54
N TRP A 82 10.63 -0.78 0.10
CA TRP A 82 11.62 -0.92 -0.96
C TRP A 82 11.08 -0.52 -2.35
N CYS A 83 9.76 -0.45 -2.53
CA CYS A 83 9.14 -0.13 -3.81
C CYS A 83 9.01 1.39 -3.98
N PRO A 84 9.72 2.03 -4.92
CA PRO A 84 9.72 3.48 -5.05
C PRO A 84 8.33 4.04 -5.45
N PHE A 85 7.53 3.27 -6.16
CA PHE A 85 6.16 3.66 -6.52
C PHE A 85 5.23 3.67 -5.31
N CYS A 86 5.34 2.65 -4.44
CA CYS A 86 4.59 2.57 -3.20
C CYS A 86 4.94 3.73 -2.26
N SER A 87 6.24 4.03 -2.12
CA SER A 87 6.70 5.17 -1.33
C SER A 87 6.15 6.50 -1.83
N LEU A 88 6.02 6.67 -3.16
CA LEU A 88 5.40 7.87 -3.75
C LEU A 88 3.91 7.97 -3.40
N GLU A 89 3.19 6.86 -3.50
CA GLU A 89 1.76 6.80 -3.17
C GLU A 89 1.52 7.10 -1.70
N LEU A 90 2.25 6.43 -0.80
CA LEU A 90 2.11 6.64 0.64
C LEU A 90 2.44 8.08 1.05
N ARG A 91 3.46 8.71 0.44
CA ARG A 91 3.76 10.13 0.66
C ARG A 91 2.64 11.04 0.15
N ALA A 92 2.03 10.72 -0.98
CA ALA A 92 0.87 11.46 -1.48
C ALA A 92 -0.34 11.33 -0.53
N TRP A 93 -0.55 10.17 0.06
CA TRP A 93 -1.55 9.98 1.11
C TRP A 93 -1.24 10.80 2.36
N ALA A 94 0.02 10.85 2.78
CA ALA A 94 0.44 11.67 3.92
C ALA A 94 0.20 13.18 3.68
N GLU A 95 0.43 13.65 2.46
CA GLU A 95 0.11 15.02 2.03
C GLU A 95 -1.40 15.31 2.12
N GLN A 96 -2.26 14.30 1.99
CA GLN A 96 -3.72 14.40 2.05
C GLN A 96 -4.33 14.01 3.40
N ALA A 97 -3.52 13.60 4.38
CA ALA A 97 -4.03 13.09 5.66
C ALA A 97 -4.93 14.09 6.39
N GLY A 98 -4.61 15.38 6.33
CA GLY A 98 -5.44 16.44 6.91
C GLY A 98 -6.81 16.54 6.23
N ALA A 99 -6.90 16.38 4.93
CA ALA A 99 -8.16 16.38 4.18
C ALA A 99 -9.00 15.12 4.48
N LEU A 100 -8.37 13.96 4.59
CA LEU A 100 -9.03 12.71 5.02
C LEU A 100 -9.63 12.88 6.43
N HIS A 101 -8.83 13.37 7.37
CA HIS A 101 -9.30 13.59 8.73
C HIS A 101 -10.46 14.59 8.79
N ALA A 102 -10.39 15.69 8.04
CA ALA A 102 -11.47 16.67 7.95
C ALA A 102 -12.77 16.09 7.35
N ALA A 103 -12.66 15.07 6.51
CA ALA A 103 -13.79 14.30 5.98
C ALA A 103 -14.28 13.21 6.93
N GLY A 104 -13.69 13.06 8.12
CA GLY A 104 -14.00 12.00 9.07
C GLY A 104 -13.51 10.61 8.65
N ALA A 105 -12.59 10.54 7.70
CA ALA A 105 -12.05 9.29 7.18
C ALA A 105 -10.64 9.01 7.70
N ALA A 106 -10.28 7.73 7.75
CA ALA A 106 -8.94 7.28 8.12
C ALA A 106 -8.28 6.50 6.97
N LEU A 107 -6.94 6.40 7.00
CA LEU A 107 -6.15 5.56 6.13
C LEU A 107 -5.43 4.49 6.93
N ILE A 108 -5.43 3.27 6.42
CA ILE A 108 -4.60 2.15 6.88
C ILE A 108 -3.80 1.64 5.67
N ALA A 109 -2.49 1.66 5.76
CA ALA A 109 -1.60 1.04 4.77
C ALA A 109 -1.24 -0.38 5.21
N ILE A 110 -1.22 -1.33 4.28
CA ILE A 110 -1.01 -2.76 4.58
C ILE A 110 0.03 -3.32 3.62
N SER A 111 1.06 -3.98 4.14
CA SER A 111 2.09 -4.62 3.33
C SER A 111 2.49 -5.99 3.85
N PRO A 112 3.03 -6.87 3.00
CA PRO A 112 3.56 -8.17 3.40
C PRO A 112 4.93 -8.07 4.08
N GLU A 113 5.53 -6.88 4.20
CA GLU A 113 6.80 -6.73 4.90
C GLU A 113 6.69 -7.14 6.36
N ALA A 114 7.71 -7.82 6.88
CA ALA A 114 7.84 -8.05 8.31
C ALA A 114 8.01 -6.72 9.06
N ALA A 115 7.55 -6.66 10.30
CA ALA A 115 7.48 -5.40 11.06
C ALA A 115 8.85 -4.70 11.20
N ASP A 116 9.93 -5.45 11.36
CA ASP A 116 11.30 -4.94 11.43
C ASP A 116 11.77 -4.32 10.09
N GLN A 117 11.40 -4.91 8.97
CA GLN A 117 11.70 -4.40 7.64
C GLN A 117 10.88 -3.17 7.32
N ALA A 118 9.58 -3.19 7.63
CA ALA A 118 8.69 -2.06 7.45
C ALA A 118 9.15 -0.86 8.31
N ALA A 119 9.48 -1.09 9.57
CA ALA A 119 10.04 -0.07 10.47
C ALA A 119 11.37 0.49 9.96
N ALA A 120 12.26 -0.35 9.39
CA ALA A 120 13.50 0.10 8.79
C ALA A 120 13.27 0.94 7.51
N SER A 121 12.28 0.59 6.71
CA SER A 121 11.87 1.33 5.51
C SER A 121 11.28 2.70 5.85
N GLU A 122 10.70 2.85 7.05
CA GLU A 122 10.16 4.10 7.57
C GLU A 122 11.22 4.97 8.25
N THR A 123 12.49 4.56 8.31
CA THR A 123 13.54 5.32 8.98
C THR A 123 13.59 6.76 8.44
N GLY A 124 13.22 7.72 9.30
CA GLY A 124 13.12 9.13 8.96
C GLY A 124 11.78 9.59 8.37
N TRP A 125 10.75 8.72 8.34
CA TRP A 125 9.39 9.06 7.93
C TRP A 125 8.37 8.47 8.90
N ASP A 126 7.61 9.33 9.58
CA ASP A 126 6.53 8.95 10.50
C ASP A 126 5.17 9.28 9.84
N PRO A 127 4.53 8.31 9.15
CA PRO A 127 3.29 8.55 8.45
C PRO A 127 2.15 8.88 9.42
N PRO A 128 1.26 9.83 9.07
CA PRO A 128 0.12 10.21 9.89
C PRO A 128 -1.05 9.21 9.81
N PHE A 129 -0.76 7.94 9.58
CA PHE A 129 -1.72 6.84 9.47
C PHE A 129 -1.08 5.52 9.91
N ALA A 130 -1.91 4.51 10.19
CA ALA A 130 -1.43 3.20 10.58
C ALA A 130 -0.79 2.46 9.40
N VAL A 131 0.34 1.79 9.66
CA VAL A 131 1.02 0.91 8.71
C VAL A 131 1.07 -0.48 9.31
N LEU A 132 0.40 -1.44 8.67
CA LEU A 132 0.23 -2.80 9.18
C LEU A 132 1.10 -3.79 8.41
N THR A 133 1.51 -4.83 9.12
CA THR A 133 2.15 -6.00 8.53
C THR A 133 1.14 -7.11 8.28
N ASP A 134 1.15 -7.67 7.07
CA ASP A 134 0.33 -8.81 6.63
C ASP A 134 1.25 -9.88 6.00
N ALA A 135 2.26 -10.32 6.78
CA ALA A 135 3.34 -11.20 6.31
C ALA A 135 2.84 -12.57 5.80
N ASP A 136 1.68 -13.03 6.25
CA ASP A 136 1.00 -14.23 5.80
C ASP A 136 0.03 -14.01 4.64
N HIS A 137 -0.08 -12.76 4.14
CA HIS A 137 -1.01 -12.33 3.08
C HIS A 137 -2.50 -12.54 3.41
N GLY A 138 -2.86 -12.87 4.65
CA GLY A 138 -4.21 -13.26 5.02
C GLY A 138 -5.25 -12.15 4.83
N VAL A 139 -4.87 -10.89 5.02
CA VAL A 139 -5.76 -9.74 4.73
C VAL A 139 -5.83 -9.51 3.22
N ALA A 140 -4.69 -9.49 2.53
CA ALA A 140 -4.65 -9.25 1.09
C ALA A 140 -5.43 -10.32 0.29
N GLU A 141 -5.42 -11.59 0.73
CA GLU A 141 -6.17 -12.67 0.09
C GLU A 141 -7.68 -12.61 0.34
N ALA A 142 -8.10 -11.96 1.44
CA ALA A 142 -9.51 -11.81 1.80
C ALA A 142 -10.21 -10.67 1.03
N TYR A 143 -9.46 -9.74 0.43
CA TYR A 143 -9.94 -8.56 -0.27
C TYR A 143 -9.75 -8.66 -1.78
#